data_d4631c93b3be31679e4eacf77a5b3476
#
_entry.id   d4631c93b3be31679e4eacf77a5b3476
#
_cell.length_a   1.000
_cell.length_b   1.000
_cell.length_c   1.000
_cell.angle_alpha   90.00
_cell.angle_beta   90.00
_cell.angle_gamma   90.00
#
_symmetry.space_group_name_H-M   'P 1'
#
loop_
_entity.id
_entity.type
_entity.pdbx_description
1 polymer ?
#
loop_
_entity_poly.entity_id
_entity_poly.type
_entity_poly.pdbx_seq_one_letter_code
_entity_poly.pdbx_strand_id
1 'polypeptide(L)'
;MEPVKDHQGMKIIGIDNGYGNIKTANCCFPAGLTAHDAEPVFKDDLLVYDGRYYLIGTGHKEFKADKTGDDDYYILTLAAIARELNVYGLTDATVYLAVGLPLTWVSRQRADFKAYLMRNRELAFTFRGKAYRVEIAGVDVFPQGFAAVAGQIRDFQGVNML
;
A
#
# COMPACT_ATOMS: atom_id res chain seq x y z
N MET A 1 -10.00 -14.93 -7.10
CA MET A 1 -9.78 -14.08 -5.90
C MET A 1 -8.85 -14.83 -4.96
N GLU A 2 -7.69 -14.26 -4.71
CA GLU A 2 -6.76 -14.85 -3.76
C GLU A 2 -7.26 -14.60 -2.33
N PRO A 3 -7.27 -15.60 -1.45
CA PRO A 3 -7.68 -15.42 -0.07
C PRO A 3 -6.72 -14.48 0.66
N VAL A 4 -7.25 -13.58 1.50
CA VAL A 4 -6.41 -12.82 2.44
C VAL A 4 -5.69 -13.80 3.34
N LYS A 5 -4.37 -13.71 3.36
CA LYS A 5 -3.56 -14.48 4.30
C LYS A 5 -3.83 -13.93 5.70
N ASP A 6 -4.37 -14.77 6.55
CA ASP A 6 -4.60 -14.45 7.96
C ASP A 6 -3.51 -15.12 8.80
N HIS A 7 -2.89 -14.35 9.66
CA HIS A 7 -1.95 -14.87 10.64
C HIS A 7 -2.26 -14.27 12.01
N GLN A 8 -2.70 -15.11 12.94
CA GLN A 8 -3.06 -14.70 14.31
C GLN A 8 -4.08 -13.54 14.37
N GLY A 9 -5.08 -13.56 13.47
CA GLY A 9 -6.10 -12.53 13.38
C GLY A 9 -5.69 -11.27 12.60
N MET A 10 -4.44 -11.18 12.15
CA MET A 10 -3.98 -10.09 11.30
C MET A 10 -4.12 -10.44 9.82
N LYS A 11 -4.56 -9.49 9.02
CA LYS A 11 -4.61 -9.63 7.56
C LYS A 11 -3.27 -9.21 6.96
N ILE A 12 -2.62 -10.11 6.25
CA ILE A 12 -1.36 -9.80 5.57
C ILE A 12 -1.68 -9.25 4.20
N ILE A 13 -1.28 -8.00 3.93
CA ILE A 13 -1.49 -7.32 2.66
C ILE A 13 -0.14 -7.03 2.01
N GLY A 14 0.10 -7.64 0.85
CA GLY A 14 1.24 -7.34 0.00
C GLY A 14 0.93 -6.13 -0.88
N ILE A 15 1.81 -5.13 -0.91
CA ILE A 15 1.67 -3.93 -1.73
C ILE A 15 2.96 -3.70 -2.52
N ASP A 16 2.86 -3.76 -3.83
CA ASP A 16 3.93 -3.33 -4.72
C ASP A 16 3.70 -1.86 -5.09
N ASN A 17 4.50 -0.98 -4.51
CA ASN A 17 4.46 0.46 -4.72
C ASN A 17 5.28 0.84 -5.97
N GLY A 18 4.77 0.47 -7.15
CA GLY A 18 5.38 0.86 -8.41
C GLY A 18 5.26 2.36 -8.71
N TYR A 19 6.00 2.84 -9.72
CA TYR A 19 5.88 4.23 -10.19
C TYR A 19 4.65 4.44 -11.06
N GLY A 20 4.29 3.46 -11.86
CA GLY A 20 3.14 3.52 -12.76
C GLY A 20 1.85 3.05 -12.11
N ASN A 21 1.92 1.97 -11.36
CA ASN A 21 0.78 1.36 -10.71
C ASN A 21 1.11 0.88 -9.30
N ILE A 22 0.12 0.94 -8.43
CA ILE A 22 0.10 0.25 -7.15
C ILE A 22 -0.60 -1.10 -7.36
N LYS A 23 0.00 -2.17 -6.87
CA LYS A 23 -0.53 -3.53 -7.03
C LYS A 23 -0.64 -4.23 -5.68
N THR A 24 -1.71 -4.97 -5.52
CA THR A 24 -1.94 -5.90 -4.41
C THR A 24 -2.29 -7.28 -4.97
N ALA A 25 -2.61 -8.25 -4.14
CA ALA A 25 -3.02 -9.58 -4.60
C ALA A 25 -4.24 -9.55 -5.54
N ASN A 26 -5.22 -8.67 -5.28
CA ASN A 26 -6.48 -8.61 -6.03
C ASN A 26 -6.73 -7.28 -6.74
N CYS A 27 -5.88 -6.28 -6.57
CA CYS A 27 -6.12 -4.94 -7.08
C CYS A 27 -4.89 -4.37 -7.80
N CYS A 28 -5.17 -3.58 -8.83
CA CYS A 28 -4.16 -2.80 -9.54
C CYS A 28 -4.77 -1.45 -9.93
N PHE A 29 -4.10 -0.36 -9.61
CA PHE A 29 -4.57 0.98 -9.93
C PHE A 29 -3.40 1.94 -10.18
N PRO A 30 -3.61 3.04 -10.94
CA PRO A 30 -2.54 4.01 -11.23
C PRO A 30 -1.97 4.65 -9.97
N ALA A 31 -0.64 4.77 -9.91
CA ALA A 31 0.10 5.37 -8.79
C ALA A 31 0.06 6.91 -8.86
N GLY A 32 -1.10 7.48 -9.05
CA GLY A 32 -1.33 8.92 -9.08
C GLY A 32 -2.41 9.32 -8.08
N LEU A 33 -2.33 10.54 -7.61
CA LEU A 33 -3.40 11.16 -6.82
C LEU A 33 -3.38 12.69 -7.00
N THR A 34 -4.53 13.29 -6.75
CA THR A 34 -4.69 14.75 -6.68
C THR A 34 -5.29 15.11 -5.34
N ALA A 35 -4.60 15.98 -4.58
CA ALA A 35 -5.06 16.47 -3.29
C ALA A 35 -5.94 17.71 -3.44
N HIS A 36 -7.01 17.78 -2.65
CA HIS A 36 -7.95 18.89 -2.61
C HIS A 36 -8.21 19.31 -1.16
N ASP A 37 -8.33 20.63 -0.93
CA ASP A 37 -8.67 21.16 0.39
C ASP A 37 -10.19 21.23 0.61
N ALA A 38 -10.97 21.12 -0.46
CA ALA A 38 -12.43 21.04 -0.43
C ALA A 38 -12.90 19.76 -1.12
N GLU A 39 -14.09 19.29 -0.75
CA GLU A 39 -14.66 18.07 -1.32
C GLU A 39 -14.90 18.24 -2.83
N PRO A 40 -14.31 17.39 -3.67
CA PRO A 40 -14.47 17.48 -5.12
C PRO A 40 -15.87 17.01 -5.56
N VAL A 41 -16.30 17.48 -6.73
CA VAL A 41 -17.59 17.10 -7.31
C VAL A 41 -17.62 15.62 -7.73
N PHE A 42 -16.52 15.15 -8.35
CA PHE A 42 -16.36 13.74 -8.75
C PHE A 42 -15.70 12.96 -7.62
N LYS A 43 -16.32 11.87 -7.19
CA LYS A 43 -15.97 11.14 -5.96
C LYS A 43 -15.67 9.66 -6.19
N ASP A 44 -15.50 9.21 -7.42
CA ASP A 44 -15.42 7.78 -7.74
C ASP A 44 -14.30 7.05 -6.98
N ASP A 45 -13.15 7.64 -6.86
CA ASP A 45 -12.02 7.10 -6.10
C ASP A 45 -11.53 8.10 -5.03
N LEU A 46 -12.50 8.70 -4.33
CA LEU A 46 -12.22 9.68 -3.28
C LEU A 46 -11.78 8.98 -1.99
N LEU A 47 -10.59 9.34 -1.51
CA LEU A 47 -10.10 9.02 -0.18
C LEU A 47 -10.11 10.29 0.67
N VAL A 48 -10.65 10.21 1.88
CA VAL A 48 -10.65 11.29 2.86
C VAL A 48 -9.84 10.86 4.07
N TYR A 49 -8.81 11.60 4.38
CA TYR A 49 -7.92 11.34 5.50
C TYR A 49 -7.41 12.64 6.10
N ASP A 50 -7.47 12.74 7.42
CA ASP A 50 -6.99 13.90 8.19
C ASP A 50 -7.53 15.26 7.66
N GLY A 51 -8.84 15.27 7.32
CA GLY A 51 -9.54 16.46 6.85
C GLY A 51 -9.22 16.89 5.41
N ARG A 52 -8.46 16.10 4.68
CA ARG A 52 -8.12 16.37 3.27
C ARG A 52 -8.72 15.32 2.33
N TYR A 53 -8.91 15.72 1.09
CA TYR A 53 -9.55 14.93 0.05
C TYR A 53 -8.51 14.56 -1.02
N TYR A 54 -8.49 13.29 -1.41
CA TYR A 54 -7.54 12.77 -2.39
C TYR A 54 -8.28 11.95 -3.45
N LEU A 55 -8.19 12.36 -4.70
CA LEU A 55 -8.67 11.55 -5.83
C LEU A 55 -7.57 10.59 -6.26
N ILE A 56 -7.81 9.31 -6.06
CA ILE A 56 -6.84 8.25 -6.34
C ILE A 56 -6.92 7.85 -7.82
N GLY A 57 -5.75 7.62 -8.42
CA GLY A 57 -5.64 7.21 -9.83
C GLY A 57 -5.67 8.38 -10.81
N THR A 58 -5.70 9.62 -10.33
CA THR A 58 -5.64 10.83 -11.15
C THR A 58 -4.25 11.44 -11.11
N GLY A 59 -3.87 12.12 -12.20
CA GLY A 59 -2.56 12.75 -12.30
C GLY A 59 -1.43 11.75 -12.58
N HIS A 60 -0.28 12.28 -12.95
CA HIS A 60 0.95 11.51 -13.10
C HIS A 60 1.84 11.76 -11.89
N LYS A 61 2.30 10.67 -11.28
CA LYS A 61 3.31 10.78 -10.25
C LYS A 61 4.67 10.94 -10.91
N GLU A 62 5.36 12.02 -10.61
CA GLU A 62 6.76 12.19 -11.02
C GLU A 62 7.66 11.15 -10.34
N PHE A 63 8.70 10.73 -11.04
CA PHE A 63 9.74 9.90 -10.45
C PHE A 63 10.37 10.62 -9.27
N LYS A 64 10.25 10.05 -8.08
CA LYS A 64 10.95 10.52 -6.89
C LYS A 64 11.93 9.47 -6.42
N ALA A 65 13.15 9.88 -6.20
CA ALA A 65 14.20 9.01 -5.65
C ALA A 65 13.92 8.59 -4.20
N ASP A 66 13.09 9.34 -3.49
CA ASP A 66 12.67 9.07 -2.12
C ASP A 66 11.14 8.98 -2.05
N LYS A 67 10.62 7.82 -1.65
CA LYS A 67 9.18 7.57 -1.47
C LYS A 67 8.62 8.12 -0.17
N THR A 68 9.46 8.59 0.73
CA THR A 68 9.06 9.21 1.99
C THR A 68 8.98 10.73 1.94
N GLY A 69 9.44 11.34 0.84
CA GLY A 69 9.55 12.79 0.68
C GLY A 69 8.22 13.55 0.59
N ASP A 70 7.10 12.84 0.43
CA ASP A 70 5.75 13.39 0.47
C ASP A 70 4.74 12.36 1.00
N ASP A 71 3.49 12.77 1.18
CA ASP A 71 2.44 11.90 1.69
C ASP A 71 1.76 11.03 0.62
N ASP A 72 2.12 11.17 -0.65
CA ASP A 72 1.43 10.50 -1.75
C ASP A 72 1.46 8.96 -1.61
N TYR A 73 2.65 8.39 -1.36
CA TYR A 73 2.76 6.94 -1.17
C TYR A 73 2.05 6.45 0.09
N TYR A 74 1.99 7.28 1.12
CA TYR A 74 1.19 6.97 2.32
C TYR A 74 -0.29 6.88 1.97
N ILE A 75 -0.83 7.88 1.30
CA ILE A 75 -2.23 7.91 0.87
C ILE A 75 -2.54 6.78 -0.13
N LEU A 76 -1.64 6.52 -1.08
CA LEU A 76 -1.79 5.39 -2.01
C LEU A 76 -1.79 4.03 -1.27
N THR A 77 -1.02 3.91 -0.20
CA THR A 77 -1.02 2.71 0.66
C THR A 77 -2.36 2.55 1.38
N LEU A 78 -2.96 3.64 1.90
CA LEU A 78 -4.30 3.59 2.49
C LEU A 78 -5.36 3.13 1.47
N ALA A 79 -5.27 3.65 0.24
CA ALA A 79 -6.17 3.23 -0.85
C ALA A 79 -5.99 1.75 -1.21
N ALA A 80 -4.74 1.25 -1.22
CA ALA A 80 -4.45 -0.16 -1.46
C ALA A 80 -5.04 -1.07 -0.37
N ILE A 81 -4.88 -0.69 0.90
CA ILE A 81 -5.46 -1.39 2.04
C ILE A 81 -6.99 -1.44 1.91
N ALA A 82 -7.64 -0.29 1.66
CA ALA A 82 -9.09 -0.22 1.53
C ALA A 82 -9.62 -1.09 0.39
N ARG A 83 -8.96 -1.05 -0.77
CA ARG A 83 -9.34 -1.87 -1.93
C ARG A 83 -9.24 -3.35 -1.62
N GLU A 84 -8.14 -3.77 -1.00
CA GLU A 84 -7.93 -5.17 -0.64
C GLU A 84 -8.94 -5.64 0.42
N LEU A 85 -9.17 -4.87 1.48
CA LEU A 85 -10.17 -5.17 2.49
C LEU A 85 -11.59 -5.23 1.92
N ASN A 86 -11.92 -4.33 0.99
CA ASN A 86 -13.24 -4.29 0.34
C ASN A 86 -13.54 -5.56 -0.46
N VAL A 87 -12.53 -6.20 -1.06
CA VAL A 87 -12.69 -7.49 -1.76
C VAL A 87 -13.29 -8.56 -0.81
N TYR A 88 -12.97 -8.49 0.47
CA TYR A 88 -13.45 -9.42 1.49
C TYR A 88 -14.63 -8.89 2.30
N GLY A 89 -15.17 -7.72 1.93
CA GLY A 89 -16.26 -7.09 2.67
C GLY A 89 -15.86 -6.57 4.06
N LEU A 90 -14.57 -6.31 4.30
CA LEU A 90 -14.03 -5.84 5.57
C LEU A 90 -13.84 -4.32 5.55
N THR A 91 -14.17 -3.68 6.66
CA THR A 91 -13.95 -2.24 6.88
C THR A 91 -13.20 -1.95 8.18
N ASP A 92 -13.01 -2.98 9.00
CA ASP A 92 -12.26 -2.93 10.26
C ASP A 92 -11.31 -4.13 10.29
N ALA A 93 -10.02 -3.87 10.44
CA ALA A 93 -9.03 -4.93 10.45
C ALA A 93 -7.70 -4.49 11.09
N THR A 94 -7.02 -5.44 11.72
CA THR A 94 -5.60 -5.34 12.01
C THR A 94 -4.83 -5.91 10.81
N VAL A 95 -3.92 -5.12 10.25
CA VAL A 95 -3.16 -5.50 9.05
C VAL A 95 -1.67 -5.54 9.31
N TYR A 96 -1.01 -6.43 8.62
CA TYR A 96 0.45 -6.49 8.50
C TYR A 96 0.81 -6.24 7.04
N LEU A 97 1.67 -5.25 6.77
CA LEU A 97 2.00 -4.84 5.42
C LEU A 97 3.33 -5.46 4.97
N ALA A 98 3.32 -6.08 3.80
CA ALA A 98 4.51 -6.51 3.08
C ALA A 98 4.66 -5.61 1.85
N VAL A 99 5.60 -4.65 1.89
CA VAL A 99 5.73 -3.61 0.86
C VAL A 99 6.99 -3.77 0.03
N GLY A 100 6.89 -3.51 -1.27
CA GLY A 100 8.01 -3.58 -2.20
C GLY A 100 8.69 -2.24 -2.43
N LEU A 101 10.02 -2.23 -2.40
CA LEU A 101 10.87 -1.11 -2.85
C LEU A 101 11.81 -1.57 -3.96
N PRO A 102 12.22 -0.66 -4.87
CA PRO A 102 13.29 -0.96 -5.82
C PRO A 102 14.52 -1.51 -5.11
N LEU A 103 15.16 -2.54 -5.70
CA LEU A 103 16.28 -3.24 -5.08
C LEU A 103 17.40 -2.30 -4.64
N THR A 104 17.69 -1.28 -5.45
CA THR A 104 18.72 -0.27 -5.17
C THR A 104 18.44 0.59 -3.95
N TRP A 105 17.20 0.61 -3.46
CA TRP A 105 16.78 1.45 -2.34
C TRP A 105 16.54 0.68 -1.05
N VAL A 106 16.33 -0.63 -1.14
CA VAL A 106 16.02 -1.46 0.04
C VAL A 106 17.08 -1.30 1.13
N SER A 107 18.35 -1.26 0.76
CA SER A 107 19.45 -1.12 1.72
C SER A 107 19.53 0.27 2.37
N ARG A 108 19.08 1.32 1.68
CA ARG A 108 19.19 2.71 2.15
C ARG A 108 17.93 3.26 2.79
N GLN A 109 16.77 2.86 2.28
CA GLN A 109 15.48 3.46 2.63
C GLN A 109 14.55 2.51 3.38
N ARG A 110 14.95 1.28 3.62
CA ARG A 110 14.10 0.27 4.26
C ARG A 110 13.56 0.72 5.63
N ALA A 111 14.45 1.19 6.49
CA ALA A 111 14.08 1.61 7.84
C ALA A 111 13.22 2.89 7.81
N ASP A 112 13.56 3.84 6.95
CA ASP A 112 12.84 5.10 6.80
C ASP A 112 11.45 4.86 6.20
N PHE A 113 11.33 3.99 5.21
CA PHE A 113 10.05 3.66 4.60
C PHE A 113 9.14 2.88 5.57
N LYS A 114 9.71 1.97 6.36
CA LYS A 114 8.99 1.29 7.44
C LYS A 114 8.47 2.29 8.46
N ALA A 115 9.31 3.19 8.96
CA ALA A 115 8.92 4.23 9.92
C ALA A 115 7.86 5.18 9.35
N TYR A 116 7.99 5.54 8.08
CA TYR A 116 7.04 6.38 7.36
C TYR A 116 5.64 5.73 7.30
N LEU A 117 5.53 4.44 6.98
CA LEU A 117 4.26 3.73 6.94
C LEU A 117 3.70 3.43 8.34
N MET A 118 4.57 3.31 9.35
CA MET A 118 4.19 3.04 10.74
C MET A 118 3.95 4.30 11.57
N ARG A 119 4.06 5.50 10.98
CA ARG A 119 3.91 6.78 11.71
C ARG A 119 2.59 6.92 12.46
N ASN A 120 1.52 6.32 11.95
CA ASN A 120 0.23 6.20 12.61
C ASN A 120 -0.19 4.72 12.59
N ARG A 121 -0.28 4.11 13.75
CA ARG A 121 -0.69 2.70 13.86
C ARG A 121 -2.19 2.51 13.73
N GLU A 122 -2.95 3.44 14.27
CA GLU A 122 -4.42 3.43 14.20
C GLU A 122 -4.87 4.44 13.16
N LEU A 123 -5.60 3.97 12.17
CA LEU A 123 -6.04 4.74 11.02
C LEU A 123 -7.55 4.74 10.94
N ALA A 124 -8.13 5.93 10.78
CA ALA A 124 -9.53 6.11 10.42
C ALA A 124 -9.60 6.98 9.18
N PHE A 125 -10.14 6.45 8.11
CA PHE A 125 -10.26 7.16 6.84
C PHE A 125 -11.50 6.68 6.09
N THR A 126 -11.88 7.43 5.05
CA THR A 126 -12.99 7.07 4.18
C THR A 126 -12.47 6.83 2.78
N PHE A 127 -12.93 5.77 2.12
CA PHE A 127 -12.63 5.50 0.72
C PHE A 127 -13.88 5.04 -0.02
N ARG A 128 -14.19 5.69 -1.14
CA ARG A 128 -15.42 5.44 -1.92
C ARG A 128 -16.69 5.46 -1.07
N GLY A 129 -16.77 6.40 -0.14
CA GLY A 129 -17.91 6.57 0.76
C GLY A 129 -18.00 5.57 1.91
N LYS A 130 -17.06 4.63 2.05
CA LYS A 130 -17.00 3.69 3.16
C LYS A 130 -15.97 4.13 4.19
N ALA A 131 -16.34 4.07 5.47
CA ALA A 131 -15.43 4.34 6.59
C ALA A 131 -14.62 3.09 6.92
N TYR A 132 -13.30 3.25 7.00
CA TYR A 132 -12.35 2.19 7.37
C TYR A 132 -11.69 2.51 8.70
N ARG A 133 -11.53 1.48 9.51
CA ARG A 133 -10.69 1.48 10.72
C ARG A 133 -9.63 0.42 10.57
N VAL A 134 -8.39 0.83 10.56
CA VAL A 134 -7.26 -0.09 10.31
C VAL A 134 -6.20 0.13 11.36
N GLU A 135 -5.79 -0.95 12.01
CA GLU A 135 -4.58 -0.98 12.82
C GLU A 135 -3.44 -1.59 12.02
N ILE A 136 -2.33 -0.89 11.88
CA ILE A 136 -1.11 -1.42 11.27
C ILE A 136 -0.27 -2.07 12.37
N ALA A 137 -0.26 -3.40 12.43
CA ALA A 137 0.51 -4.17 13.40
C ALA A 137 1.99 -4.17 13.09
N GLY A 138 2.37 -4.11 11.82
CA GLY A 138 3.75 -4.07 11.38
C GLY A 138 3.89 -3.89 9.87
N VAL A 139 5.10 -3.56 9.46
CA VAL A 139 5.48 -3.40 8.06
C VAL A 139 6.81 -4.09 7.83
N ASP A 140 6.88 -4.94 6.82
CA ASP A 140 8.13 -5.45 6.27
C ASP A 140 8.35 -4.92 4.86
N VAL A 141 9.58 -4.57 4.56
CA VAL A 141 9.99 -4.02 3.28
C VAL A 141 10.84 -5.04 2.52
N PHE A 142 10.44 -5.35 1.31
CA PHE A 142 11.08 -6.31 0.41
C PHE A 142 11.54 -5.64 -0.87
N PRO A 143 12.51 -6.20 -1.59
CA PRO A 143 12.79 -5.80 -2.96
C PRO A 143 11.56 -5.98 -3.86
N GLN A 144 11.31 -5.03 -4.77
CA GLN A 144 10.27 -5.17 -5.77
C GLN A 144 10.47 -6.46 -6.59
N GLY A 145 9.36 -7.12 -6.91
CA GLY A 145 9.39 -8.41 -7.61
C GLY A 145 9.64 -9.63 -6.71
N PHE A 146 10.04 -9.43 -5.45
CA PHE A 146 10.25 -10.55 -4.51
C PHE A 146 8.99 -11.40 -4.34
N ALA A 147 7.82 -10.78 -4.30
CA ALA A 147 6.55 -11.49 -4.20
C ALA A 147 6.28 -12.43 -5.38
N ALA A 148 6.78 -12.09 -6.57
CA ALA A 148 6.63 -12.93 -7.77
C ALA A 148 7.39 -14.25 -7.66
N VAL A 149 8.47 -14.28 -6.89
CA VAL A 149 9.33 -15.47 -6.72
C VAL A 149 9.23 -16.10 -5.33
N ALA A 150 8.61 -15.42 -4.37
CA ALA A 150 8.52 -15.90 -2.98
C ALA A 150 7.85 -17.27 -2.85
N GLY A 151 6.86 -17.56 -3.70
CA GLY A 151 6.22 -18.88 -3.77
C GLY A 151 7.11 -19.99 -4.32
N GLN A 152 8.17 -19.63 -5.04
CA GLN A 152 9.08 -20.56 -5.73
C GLN A 152 10.45 -20.64 -5.04
N ILE A 153 10.66 -19.90 -3.95
CA ILE A 153 11.97 -19.87 -3.26
C ILE A 153 12.44 -21.27 -2.85
N ARG A 154 11.53 -22.17 -2.53
CA ARG A 154 11.87 -23.57 -2.20
C ARG A 154 12.49 -24.31 -3.39
N ASP A 155 12.09 -23.95 -4.60
CA ASP A 155 12.57 -24.56 -5.85
C ASP A 155 13.95 -24.02 -6.26
N PHE A 156 14.32 -22.86 -5.70
CA PHE A 156 15.60 -22.17 -5.95
C PHE A 156 16.66 -22.38 -4.85
N GLN A 157 16.41 -23.30 -3.89
CA GLN A 157 17.40 -23.66 -2.89
C GLN A 157 18.64 -24.27 -3.57
N GLY A 158 19.76 -23.55 -3.53
CA GLY A 158 21.02 -23.94 -4.18
C GLY A 158 21.36 -23.15 -5.45
N VAL A 159 20.49 -22.28 -5.91
CA VAL A 159 20.79 -21.35 -7.00
C VAL A 159 21.16 -19.98 -6.43
N ASN A 160 22.37 -19.52 -6.70
CA ASN A 160 22.77 -18.15 -6.40
C ASN A 160 21.93 -17.21 -7.27
N MET A 161 20.97 -16.55 -6.68
CA MET A 161 20.27 -15.44 -7.34
C MET A 161 21.18 -14.22 -7.27
N LEU A 162 21.72 -13.87 -8.42
CA LEU A 162 22.42 -12.61 -8.60
C LEU A 162 21.42 -11.46 -8.75
#